data_1818ee12fef265994333e9733c166258
#
_entry.id   1818ee12fef265994333e9733c166258
#
_cell.length_a   1.000
_cell.length_b   1.000
_cell.length_c   1.000
_cell.angle_alpha   90.00
_cell.angle_beta   90.00
_cell.angle_gamma   90.00
#
_symmetry.space_group_name_H-M   'P 1'
#
loop_
_entity.id
_entity.type
_entity.pdbx_description
1 polymer ?
#
loop_
_entity_poly.entity_id
_entity_poly.type
_entity_poly.pdbx_seq_one_letter_code
_entity_poly.pdbx_strand_id
1 'polypeptide(L)' 'MKSCNITIFLILISFFLISCNKDITCVDQSLISEGPCTKEYRPVCGCDNVTYSNVCMANNAGVVTFSEGKCEN' A
#
# COMPACT_ATOMS: atom_id res chain seq x y z
N MET A 1 7.81 -8.52 -8.38
CA MET A 1 8.18 -8.89 -8.07
C MET A 1 9.21 -8.93 -7.70
N LYS A 2 9.62 -8.91 -7.25
CA LYS A 2 10.53 -8.93 -6.86
C LYS A 2 11.08 -9.97 -6.53
N SER A 3 11.71 -10.37 -6.82
CA SER A 3 12.13 -11.50 -6.60
C SER A 3 13.24 -11.51 -5.79
N CYS A 4 13.37 -12.22 -4.98
CA CYS A 4 14.32 -12.30 -4.14
C CYS A 4 15.24 -13.15 -4.78
N ASN A 5 15.91 -12.90 -5.59
CA ASN A 5 16.70 -13.65 -6.25
C ASN A 5 17.93 -13.81 -5.73
N ILE A 6 18.32 -14.63 -5.45
CA ILE A 6 19.45 -14.86 -4.86
C ILE A 6 20.50 -15.30 -5.54
N THR A 7 20.51 -15.43 -6.40
CA THR A 7 21.48 -15.91 -7.13
C THR A 7 22.66 -15.50 -6.66
N ILE A 8 22.68 -14.73 -6.14
CA ILE A 8 23.77 -14.27 -5.74
C ILE A 8 24.35 -14.83 -4.80
N PHE A 9 24.11 -15.37 -4.50
CA PHE A 9 24.60 -15.82 -3.65
C PHE A 9 25.63 -16.34 -3.50
N LEU A 10 25.66 -16.52 -3.95
CA LEU A 10 26.48 -17.28 -3.88
C LEU A 10 27.56 -16.77 -3.33
N ILE A 11 27.69 -16.16 -3.19
CA ILE A 11 28.69 -15.70 -2.77
C ILE A 11 28.75 -15.40 -1.55
N LEU A 12 28.62 -15.38 -1.20
CA LEU A 12 28.89 -15.08 -0.20
C LEU A 12 28.29 -14.82 0.63
N ILE A 13 28.01 -14.81 0.59
CA ILE A 13 27.56 -14.55 1.18
C ILE A 13 27.02 -14.54 2.00
N SER A 14 26.86 -14.69 2.13
CA SER A 14 26.49 -14.82 2.78
C SER A 14 25.84 -14.23 3.67
N PHE A 15 25.63 -13.73 3.87
CA PHE A 15 25.11 -13.16 4.72
C PHE A 15 24.25 -12.34 4.50
N PHE A 16 23.81 -12.24 4.12
CA PHE A 16 23.08 -11.49 3.86
C PHE A 16 21.87 -11.68 3.89
N LEU A 17 21.24 -11.53 4.01
CA LEU A 17 20.19 -11.67 4.16
C LEU A 17 19.35 -10.97 3.52
N ILE A 18 18.88 -10.98 2.84
CA ILE A 18 18.15 -10.45 2.11
C ILE A 18 16.92 -10.56 2.41
N SER A 19 16.20 -10.01 2.66
CA SER A 19 15.02 -10.14 2.97
C SER A 19 14.16 -9.94 1.91
N CYS A 20 13.65 -10.71 1.38
CA CYS A 20 12.75 -10.55 0.46
C CYS A 20 11.54 -10.35 1.09
N ASN A 21 11.25 -9.45 1.66
CA ASN A 21 10.05 -9.24 2.29
C ASN A 21 9.03 -8.90 1.48
N LYS A 22 8.03 -9.38 1.56
CA LYS A 22 6.97 -9.10 0.88
C LYS A 22 6.41 -8.01 1.30
N ASP A 23 6.44 -7.10 0.90
CA ASP A 23 5.79 -6.07 1.33
C ASP A 23 4.47 -6.02 1.09
N ILE A 24 3.72 -5.68 1.84
CA ILE A 24 2.43 -5.53 1.64
C ILE A 24 2.25 -4.39 0.81
N THR A 25 1.68 -4.44 -0.22
CA THR A 25 1.41 -3.36 -1.05
C THR A 25 0.35 -2.51 -0.47
N CYS A 26 0.57 -1.29 -0.32
CA CYS A 26 -0.41 -0.38 0.24
C CYS A 26 -1.64 -0.29 -0.64
N VAL A 27 -1.48 -0.31 -1.94
CA VAL A 27 -2.60 -0.23 -2.84
C VAL A 27 -2.71 -1.56 -3.55
N ASP A 28 -3.86 -2.22 -3.40
CA ASP A 28 -4.06 -3.50 -4.00
C ASP A 28 -4.85 -3.29 -5.27
N GLN A 29 -4.25 -3.50 -6.41
CA GLN A 29 -4.89 -3.23 -7.64
C GLN A 29 -6.14 -4.04 -7.85
N SER A 30 -6.22 -5.19 -7.27
CA SER A 30 -7.41 -6.00 -7.45
C SER A 30 -8.59 -5.43 -6.68
N LEU A 31 -8.36 -4.50 -5.78
CA LEU A 31 -9.45 -3.92 -5.04
C LEU A 31 -9.89 -2.58 -5.59
N ILE A 32 -9.25 -2.09 -6.60
CA ILE A 32 -9.63 -0.81 -7.16
C ILE A 32 -10.98 -0.93 -7.82
N SER A 33 -11.88 -0.01 -7.52
CA SER A 33 -13.18 -0.06 -8.13
C SER A 33 -13.66 1.34 -8.37
N GLU A 34 -14.77 1.47 -9.05
CA GLU A 34 -15.30 2.76 -9.31
C GLU A 34 -16.68 2.88 -8.80
N GLY A 35 -16.99 2.22 -7.75
CA GLY A 35 -18.31 2.30 -7.19
C GLY A 35 -18.63 3.68 -6.69
N PRO A 36 -19.89 3.97 -6.55
CA PRO A 36 -20.27 5.30 -6.11
C PRO A 36 -20.00 5.49 -4.64
N CYS A 37 -19.68 6.69 -4.25
CA CYS A 37 -19.44 7.01 -2.86
C CYS A 37 -20.28 8.22 -2.50
N THR A 38 -20.58 8.34 -1.21
CA THR A 38 -21.31 9.50 -0.79
C THR A 38 -20.35 10.67 -0.80
N LYS A 39 -20.90 11.83 -0.66
CA LYS A 39 -20.09 12.98 -0.66
C LYS A 39 -19.70 13.43 0.70
N GLU A 40 -19.85 12.57 1.68
CA GLU A 40 -19.49 12.93 2.99
C GLU A 40 -18.03 13.20 3.06
N TYR A 41 -17.59 14.20 3.73
CA TYR A 41 -16.20 14.50 3.85
C TYR A 41 -15.68 14.08 5.23
N ARG A 42 -15.04 12.95 5.31
CA ARG A 42 -14.48 12.48 6.50
C ARG A 42 -13.14 11.98 6.11
N PRO A 43 -12.13 12.84 5.95
CA PRO A 43 -10.88 12.45 5.31
C PRO A 43 -10.11 11.38 6.05
N VAL A 44 -9.43 10.58 5.30
CA VAL A 44 -8.54 9.57 5.84
C VAL A 44 -7.22 9.68 5.10
N CYS A 45 -6.15 9.32 5.77
CA CYS A 45 -4.85 9.33 5.13
C CYS A 45 -4.50 7.91 4.79
N GLY A 46 -4.33 7.62 3.54
CA GLY A 46 -4.00 6.27 3.10
C GLY A 46 -2.57 5.93 3.41
N CYS A 47 -2.28 4.67 3.41
CA CYS A 47 -0.91 4.23 3.63
C CYS A 47 0.00 4.70 2.51
N ASP A 48 -0.59 5.16 1.41
CA ASP A 48 0.18 5.71 0.32
C ASP A 48 0.41 7.21 0.51
N ASN A 49 0.05 7.72 1.69
CA ASN A 49 0.25 9.11 2.03
C ASN A 49 -0.60 10.03 1.17
N VAL A 50 -1.75 9.55 0.76
CA VAL A 50 -2.68 10.35 -0.02
C VAL A 50 -3.92 10.56 0.84
N THR A 51 -4.43 11.77 0.88
CA THR A 51 -5.64 12.04 1.62
C THR A 51 -6.84 11.75 0.75
N TYR A 52 -7.72 10.89 1.23
CA TYR A 52 -8.93 10.57 0.49
C TYR A 52 -10.09 11.23 1.21
N SER A 53 -11.12 11.62 0.50
CA SER A 53 -12.22 12.32 1.08
C SER A 53 -12.97 11.54 2.12
N ASN A 54 -13.00 10.25 1.99
CA ASN A 54 -13.65 9.41 2.96
C ASN A 54 -13.22 7.98 2.74
N VAL A 55 -13.66 7.09 3.60
CA VAL A 55 -13.27 5.70 3.52
C VAL A 55 -13.70 5.08 2.21
N CYS A 56 -14.87 5.44 1.72
CA CYS A 56 -15.36 4.88 0.47
C CYS A 56 -14.39 5.18 -0.65
N MET A 57 -13.88 6.41 -0.70
CA MET A 57 -12.99 6.77 -1.75
C MET A 57 -11.66 6.04 -1.61
N ALA A 58 -11.20 5.85 -0.38
CA ALA A 58 -9.96 5.14 -0.16
C ALA A 58 -10.12 3.69 -0.60
N ASN A 59 -11.26 3.10 -0.26
CA ASN A 59 -11.49 1.72 -0.66
C ASN A 59 -11.54 1.59 -2.18
N ASN A 60 -12.17 2.54 -2.85
CA ASN A 60 -12.23 2.46 -4.29
C ASN A 60 -10.84 2.61 -4.92
N ALA A 61 -9.95 3.25 -4.22
CA ALA A 61 -8.61 3.39 -4.74
C ALA A 61 -7.75 2.17 -4.45
N GLY A 62 -8.29 1.19 -3.75
CA GLY A 62 -7.55 -0.02 -3.47
C GLY A 62 -6.66 0.08 -2.25
N VAL A 63 -6.82 1.14 -1.47
CA VAL A 63 -5.94 1.34 -0.33
C VAL A 63 -6.32 0.36 0.76
N VAL A 64 -5.37 -0.40 1.24
CA VAL A 64 -5.70 -1.42 2.20
C VAL A 64 -5.66 -0.97 3.63
N THR A 65 -4.94 0.07 3.96
CA THR A 65 -4.98 0.59 5.31
C THR A 65 -4.96 2.10 5.27
N PHE A 66 -5.59 2.71 6.23
CA PHE A 66 -5.60 4.15 6.29
C PHE A 66 -5.90 4.55 7.72
N SER A 67 -5.66 5.78 8.05
CA SER A 67 -5.95 6.28 9.37
C SER A 67 -6.85 7.49 9.24
N GLU A 68 -7.56 7.82 10.32
CA GLU A 68 -8.47 8.91 10.26
C GLU A 68 -7.77 10.23 10.17
N GLY A 69 -8.34 11.16 9.46
CA GLY A 69 -7.79 12.50 9.34
C GLY A 69 -6.97 12.61 8.08
N LYS A 70 -6.78 13.82 7.61
CA LYS A 70 -6.02 13.97 6.42
C LYS A 70 -4.55 13.79 6.73
N CYS A 71 -3.78 13.51 5.71
CA CYS A 71 -2.36 13.28 5.89
C CYS A 71 -1.72 14.57 6.34
N GLU A 72 -0.69 14.41 7.15
CA GLU A 72 -0.12 15.50 7.68
C GLU A 72 1.09 15.93 7.06
N ASN A 73 1.46 15.65 6.05
CA ASN A 73 2.56 16.20 5.51
C ASN A 73 2.30 16.72 4.29
#